data_e331e964f3f575bf94dd478a87addc3b
#
_entry.id   e331e964f3f575bf94dd478a87addc3b
#
_cell.length_a   1.000
_cell.length_b   1.000
_cell.length_c   1.000
_cell.angle_alpha   90.00
_cell.angle_beta   90.00
_cell.angle_gamma   90.00
#
_symmetry.space_group_name_H-M   'P 1'
#
loop_
_entity.id
_entity.type
_entity.pdbx_description
1 polymer ?
#
loop_
_entity_poly.entity_id
_entity_poly.type
_entity_poly.pdbx_seq_one_letter_code
_entity_poly.pdbx_strand_id
1 'polypeptide(L)'
;TSYGTMLLWPFSDARFSWKIVSVVDPLFTVPIVVLLVLSIWKRRRGFAQLGLVWAGLYLGLGYMQQQTAISMGYVLAAERGHTPIRIEAKPSFGNLLVWKTVYETADAFYVDAVRVRVGPQVFPGASIAKLDVARDFPWLEQGTHQARDIERFRWFSDDYLAITRKLGLKAP
;
A
#
# COMPACT_ATOMS: atom_id res chain seq x y z
N THR A 1 -1.15 -7.62 -3.74
CA THR A 1 -0.47 -7.95 -2.48
C THR A 1 0.25 -6.72 -1.93
N SER A 2 0.29 -6.54 -0.61
CA SER A 2 0.89 -5.34 0.01
C SER A 2 2.41 -5.27 -0.17
N TYR A 3 3.06 -6.40 -0.36
CA TYR A 3 4.52 -6.54 -0.43
C TYR A 3 5.06 -6.89 -1.82
N GLY A 4 4.20 -6.90 -2.82
CA GLY A 4 4.56 -7.28 -4.18
C GLY A 4 4.58 -8.79 -4.41
N THR A 5 4.55 -9.15 -5.69
CA THR A 5 4.65 -10.54 -6.16
C THR A 5 5.81 -10.63 -7.14
N MET A 6 6.64 -11.64 -7.01
CA MET A 6 7.72 -11.93 -7.95
C MET A 6 7.12 -12.62 -9.19
N LEU A 7 6.59 -11.83 -10.12
CA LEU A 7 5.93 -12.36 -11.33
C LEU A 7 6.91 -13.05 -12.29
N LEU A 8 8.16 -12.69 -12.23
CA LEU A 8 9.20 -13.19 -13.14
C LEU A 8 10.15 -14.21 -12.49
N TRP A 9 9.82 -14.72 -11.31
CA TRP A 9 10.61 -15.77 -10.69
C TRP A 9 10.58 -17.06 -11.55
N PRO A 10 11.68 -17.80 -11.77
CA PRO A 10 13.04 -17.61 -11.21
C PRO A 10 13.97 -16.68 -11.99
N PHE A 11 13.51 -16.00 -13.03
CA PHE A 11 14.35 -15.18 -13.91
C PHE A 11 14.70 -13.82 -13.32
N SER A 12 13.89 -13.31 -12.37
CA SER A 12 14.11 -12.02 -11.72
C SER A 12 13.46 -12.00 -10.34
N ASP A 13 14.16 -11.42 -9.35
CA ASP A 13 13.67 -11.17 -8.01
C ASP A 13 12.83 -9.87 -7.90
N ALA A 14 12.56 -9.21 -9.03
CA ALA A 14 11.77 -7.99 -9.07
C ALA A 14 10.35 -8.22 -8.55
N ARG A 15 9.92 -7.40 -7.59
CA ARG A 15 8.58 -7.45 -7.01
C ARG A 15 7.67 -6.42 -7.65
N PHE A 16 6.56 -6.88 -8.17
CA PHE A 16 5.52 -6.02 -8.74
C PHE A 16 4.38 -5.85 -7.74
N SER A 17 4.13 -4.60 -7.33
CA SER A 17 3.04 -4.24 -6.43
C SER A 17 2.34 -2.98 -6.92
N TRP A 18 1.20 -3.17 -7.57
CA TRP A 18 0.46 -2.03 -8.11
C TRP A 18 -0.36 -1.29 -7.05
N LYS A 19 -0.70 -1.93 -5.92
CA LYS A 19 -1.41 -1.33 -4.76
C LYS A 19 -2.67 -0.53 -5.13
N ILE A 20 -3.32 -0.89 -6.25
CA ILE A 20 -4.47 -0.17 -6.83
C ILE A 20 -5.77 -0.57 -6.15
N VAL A 21 -5.90 -1.84 -5.75
CA VAL A 21 -7.10 -2.41 -5.15
C VAL A 21 -6.79 -2.94 -3.76
N SER A 22 -7.71 -2.79 -2.83
CA SER A 22 -7.61 -3.38 -1.50
C SER A 22 -7.52 -4.91 -1.57
N VAL A 23 -6.88 -5.54 -0.57
CA VAL A 23 -6.80 -7.01 -0.47
C VAL A 23 -8.19 -7.65 -0.44
N VAL A 24 -9.14 -7.00 0.23
CA VAL A 24 -10.54 -7.38 0.22
C VAL A 24 -11.35 -6.19 -0.27
N ASP A 25 -11.91 -6.31 -1.47
CA ASP A 25 -12.73 -5.29 -2.10
C ASP A 25 -14.04 -5.91 -2.61
N PRO A 26 -15.11 -5.84 -1.81
CA PRO A 26 -16.41 -6.38 -2.20
C PRO A 26 -16.99 -5.71 -3.45
N LEU A 27 -16.73 -4.41 -3.61
CA LEU A 27 -17.25 -3.65 -4.76
C LEU A 27 -16.58 -4.09 -6.08
N PHE A 28 -15.35 -4.53 -6.02
CA PHE A 28 -14.67 -5.16 -7.14
C PHE A 28 -15.13 -6.61 -7.37
N THR A 29 -15.13 -7.40 -6.31
CA THR A 29 -15.27 -8.86 -6.40
C THR A 29 -16.71 -9.31 -6.63
N VAL A 30 -17.68 -8.73 -5.91
CA VAL A 30 -19.08 -9.18 -5.97
C VAL A 30 -19.69 -9.03 -7.37
N PRO A 31 -19.57 -7.89 -8.07
CA PRO A 31 -20.09 -7.76 -9.42
C PRO A 31 -19.47 -8.76 -10.40
N ILE A 32 -18.15 -9.00 -10.30
CA ILE A 32 -17.46 -9.96 -11.16
C ILE A 32 -18.01 -11.38 -10.94
N VAL A 33 -18.12 -11.81 -9.67
CA VAL A 33 -18.65 -13.14 -9.33
C VAL A 33 -20.09 -13.29 -9.82
N VAL A 34 -20.95 -12.30 -9.59
CA VAL A 34 -22.34 -12.32 -10.04
C VAL A 34 -22.41 -12.44 -11.57
N LEU A 35 -21.64 -11.63 -12.30
CA LEU A 35 -21.62 -11.64 -13.76
C LEU A 35 -21.07 -12.97 -14.32
N LEU A 36 -20.08 -13.56 -13.67
CA LEU A 36 -19.57 -14.89 -14.04
C LEU A 36 -20.65 -15.98 -13.82
N VAL A 37 -21.29 -15.99 -12.66
CA VAL A 37 -22.40 -16.94 -12.37
C VAL A 37 -23.54 -16.80 -13.39
N LEU A 38 -23.94 -15.55 -13.69
CA LEU A 38 -24.96 -15.28 -14.71
C LEU A 38 -24.52 -15.74 -16.11
N SER A 39 -23.24 -15.59 -16.46
CA SER A 39 -22.67 -16.04 -17.72
C SER A 39 -22.80 -17.56 -17.87
N ILE A 40 -22.49 -18.32 -16.83
CA ILE A 40 -22.56 -19.77 -16.77
C ILE A 40 -24.06 -20.23 -16.82
N TRP A 41 -24.87 -19.64 -15.93
CA TRP A 41 -26.29 -20.03 -15.80
C TRP A 41 -27.09 -19.74 -17.06
N LYS A 42 -26.94 -18.55 -17.62
CA LYS A 42 -27.64 -18.13 -18.85
C LYS A 42 -26.93 -18.55 -20.13
N ARG A 43 -25.76 -19.19 -20.04
CA ARG A 43 -24.93 -19.59 -21.19
C ARG A 43 -24.69 -18.45 -22.19
N ARG A 44 -24.54 -17.19 -21.68
CA ARG A 44 -24.35 -15.99 -22.50
C ARG A 44 -23.04 -15.34 -22.21
N ARG A 45 -22.13 -15.31 -23.20
CA ARG A 45 -20.80 -14.72 -23.11
C ARG A 45 -20.81 -13.21 -22.77
N GLY A 46 -21.90 -12.50 -23.10
CA GLY A 46 -22.03 -11.07 -22.83
C GLY A 46 -21.88 -10.69 -21.34
N PHE A 47 -22.34 -11.56 -20.42
CA PHE A 47 -22.15 -11.31 -18.99
C PHE A 47 -20.67 -11.39 -18.57
N ALA A 48 -19.90 -12.32 -19.14
CA ALA A 48 -18.46 -12.40 -18.88
C ALA A 48 -17.71 -11.19 -19.44
N GLN A 49 -18.11 -10.71 -20.62
CA GLN A 49 -17.57 -9.49 -21.22
C GLN A 49 -17.87 -8.25 -20.36
N LEU A 50 -19.08 -8.13 -19.81
CA LEU A 50 -19.44 -7.07 -18.86
C LEU A 50 -18.58 -7.15 -17.59
N GLY A 51 -18.30 -8.35 -17.09
CA GLY A 51 -17.38 -8.55 -15.97
C GLY A 51 -15.95 -8.03 -16.24
N LEU A 52 -15.45 -8.30 -17.46
CA LEU A 52 -14.14 -7.79 -17.88
C LEU A 52 -14.13 -6.25 -18.01
N VAL A 53 -15.19 -5.69 -18.59
CA VAL A 53 -15.34 -4.22 -18.69
C VAL A 53 -15.40 -3.59 -17.30
N TRP A 54 -16.19 -4.17 -16.38
CA TRP A 54 -16.25 -3.71 -14.99
C TRP A 54 -14.86 -3.74 -14.34
N ALA A 55 -14.13 -4.87 -14.47
CA ALA A 55 -12.79 -5.00 -13.92
C ALA A 55 -11.84 -3.92 -14.47
N GLY A 56 -11.85 -3.70 -15.79
CA GLY A 56 -11.01 -2.69 -16.43
C GLY A 56 -11.33 -1.27 -15.95
N LEU A 57 -12.61 -0.91 -15.90
CA LEU A 57 -13.06 0.41 -15.42
C LEU A 57 -12.70 0.62 -13.94
N TYR A 58 -12.91 -0.39 -13.10
CA TYR A 58 -12.61 -0.32 -11.67
C TYR A 58 -11.10 -0.16 -11.42
N LEU A 59 -10.27 -0.93 -12.10
CA LEU A 59 -8.81 -0.81 -12.02
C LEU A 59 -8.32 0.53 -12.55
N GLY A 60 -8.88 1.02 -13.66
CA GLY A 60 -8.57 2.33 -14.22
C GLY A 60 -8.91 3.47 -13.26
N LEU A 61 -10.10 3.42 -12.64
CA LEU A 61 -10.51 4.38 -11.62
C LEU A 61 -9.57 4.33 -10.40
N GLY A 62 -9.26 3.12 -9.92
CA GLY A 62 -8.34 2.90 -8.81
C GLY A 62 -6.95 3.51 -9.08
N TYR A 63 -6.43 3.32 -10.29
CA TYR A 63 -5.16 3.92 -10.71
C TYR A 63 -5.20 5.45 -10.71
N MET A 64 -6.24 6.05 -11.28
CA MET A 64 -6.41 7.52 -11.29
C MET A 64 -6.47 8.09 -9.88
N GLN A 65 -7.22 7.45 -8.99
CA GLN A 65 -7.35 7.88 -7.60
C GLN A 65 -6.04 7.68 -6.82
N GLN A 66 -5.29 6.60 -7.09
CA GLN A 66 -3.96 6.39 -6.52
C GLN A 66 -3.01 7.53 -6.89
N GLN A 67 -2.98 7.93 -8.17
CA GLN A 67 -2.13 9.05 -8.62
C GLN A 67 -2.52 10.36 -7.93
N THR A 68 -3.82 10.61 -7.76
CA THR A 68 -4.30 11.77 -7.01
C THR A 68 -3.87 11.72 -5.54
N ALA A 69 -3.96 10.57 -4.89
CA ALA A 69 -3.52 10.40 -3.50
C ALA A 69 -2.01 10.60 -3.36
N ILE A 70 -1.21 10.10 -4.31
CA ILE A 70 0.25 10.30 -4.34
C ILE A 70 0.58 11.78 -4.53
N SER A 71 -0.08 12.48 -5.46
CA SER A 71 0.16 13.91 -5.68
C SER A 71 -0.16 14.74 -4.45
N MET A 72 -1.25 14.42 -3.73
CA MET A 72 -1.56 15.05 -2.44
C MET A 72 -0.51 14.76 -1.38
N GLY A 73 0.08 13.57 -1.38
CA GLY A 73 1.20 13.23 -0.51
C GLY A 73 2.42 14.12 -0.75
N TYR A 74 2.74 14.43 -2.01
CA TYR A 74 3.81 15.37 -2.34
C TYR A 74 3.50 16.80 -1.89
N VAL A 75 2.27 17.27 -2.06
CA VAL A 75 1.84 18.59 -1.57
C VAL A 75 2.01 18.70 -0.06
N LEU A 76 1.54 17.70 0.69
CA LEU A 76 1.70 17.64 2.14
C LEU A 76 3.16 17.62 2.61
N ALA A 77 4.00 16.84 1.93
CA ALA A 77 5.42 16.80 2.25
C ALA A 77 6.06 18.18 2.02
N ALA A 78 5.72 18.86 0.92
CA ALA A 78 6.20 20.21 0.63
C ALA A 78 5.71 21.24 1.65
N GLU A 79 4.43 21.21 2.06
CA GLU A 79 3.87 22.08 3.10
C GLU A 79 4.59 21.93 4.45
N ARG A 80 5.06 20.71 4.74
CA ARG A 80 5.85 20.41 5.96
C ARG A 80 7.36 20.71 5.81
N GLY A 81 7.79 21.17 4.63
CA GLY A 81 9.22 21.40 4.34
C GLY A 81 10.04 20.13 4.19
N HIS A 82 9.39 19.00 3.89
CA HIS A 82 10.06 17.71 3.74
C HIS A 82 10.34 17.41 2.28
N THR A 83 11.47 16.72 2.04
CA THR A 83 11.83 16.15 0.74
C THR A 83 11.64 14.63 0.83
N PRO A 84 10.55 14.08 0.30
CA PRO A 84 10.30 12.65 0.38
C PRO A 84 11.25 11.87 -0.54
N ILE A 85 11.80 10.77 -0.04
CA ILE A 85 12.60 9.80 -0.81
C ILE A 85 11.67 8.97 -1.69
N ARG A 86 10.54 8.53 -1.12
CA ARG A 86 9.48 7.84 -1.85
C ARG A 86 8.12 8.12 -1.21
N ILE A 87 7.07 8.04 -2.03
CA ILE A 87 5.68 8.13 -1.58
C ILE A 87 4.90 6.95 -2.12
N GLU A 88 4.08 6.35 -1.27
CA GLU A 88 3.16 5.30 -1.63
C GLU A 88 1.74 5.66 -1.19
N ALA A 89 0.76 5.27 -2.00
CA ALA A 89 -0.64 5.32 -1.64
C ALA A 89 -1.25 3.92 -1.72
N LYS A 90 -1.94 3.54 -0.66
CA LYS A 90 -2.64 2.25 -0.54
C LYS A 90 -4.11 2.52 -0.27
N PRO A 91 -5.05 1.86 -0.98
CA PRO A 91 -6.47 2.03 -0.72
C PRO A 91 -6.83 1.48 0.67
N SER A 92 -7.77 2.14 1.33
CA SER A 92 -8.35 1.64 2.56
C SER A 92 -9.20 0.40 2.30
N PHE A 93 -9.49 -0.36 3.35
CA PHE A 93 -10.26 -1.58 3.27
C PHE A 93 -11.62 -1.35 2.58
N GLY A 94 -11.89 -2.16 1.54
CA GLY A 94 -13.19 -2.22 0.88
C GLY A 94 -13.63 -0.98 0.10
N ASN A 95 -12.73 -0.01 -0.18
CA ASN A 95 -13.12 1.18 -0.94
C ASN A 95 -11.95 1.80 -1.70
N LEU A 96 -12.28 2.61 -2.71
CA LEU A 96 -11.33 3.43 -3.48
C LEU A 96 -11.36 4.92 -3.09
N LEU A 97 -12.18 5.34 -2.11
CA LEU A 97 -12.38 6.75 -1.80
C LEU A 97 -11.36 7.29 -0.80
N VAL A 98 -10.92 6.43 0.13
CA VAL A 98 -9.96 6.78 1.17
C VAL A 98 -8.66 6.04 0.94
N TRP A 99 -7.58 6.78 0.88
CA TRP A 99 -6.25 6.29 0.61
C TRP A 99 -5.34 6.59 1.80
N LYS A 100 -4.57 5.62 2.21
CA LYS A 100 -3.50 5.79 3.16
C LYS A 100 -2.25 6.15 2.36
N THR A 101 -1.73 7.36 2.54
CA THR A 101 -0.44 7.78 1.99
C THR A 101 0.65 7.56 3.01
N VAL A 102 1.76 7.02 2.57
CA VAL A 102 2.96 6.85 3.38
C VAL A 102 4.11 7.47 2.60
N TYR A 103 4.74 8.48 3.16
CA TYR A 103 5.96 8.99 2.59
C TYR A 103 7.14 8.83 3.54
N GLU A 104 8.29 8.65 2.95
CA GLU A 104 9.56 8.37 3.60
C GLU A 104 10.49 9.57 3.47
N THR A 105 11.06 10.00 4.59
CA THR A 105 12.18 10.93 4.65
C THR A 105 13.46 10.20 5.06
N ALA A 106 14.57 10.91 5.24
CA ALA A 106 15.82 10.32 5.73
C ALA A 106 15.63 9.60 7.09
N ASP A 107 14.85 10.19 8.00
CA ASP A 107 14.79 9.77 9.41
C ASP A 107 13.46 9.15 9.84
N ALA A 108 12.38 9.36 9.07
CA ALA A 108 11.04 9.00 9.50
C ALA A 108 10.11 8.60 8.35
N PHE A 109 9.07 7.86 8.72
CA PHE A 109 7.89 7.63 7.89
C PHE A 109 6.75 8.52 8.38
N TYR A 110 6.02 9.11 7.44
CA TYR A 110 4.83 9.90 7.69
C TYR A 110 3.63 9.21 7.05
N VAL A 111 2.58 9.05 7.82
CA VAL A 111 1.39 8.32 7.42
C VAL A 111 0.21 9.26 7.52
N ASP A 112 -0.44 9.54 6.41
CA ASP A 112 -1.61 10.41 6.34
C ASP A 112 -2.76 9.66 5.64
N ALA A 113 -3.98 10.17 5.76
CA ALA A 113 -5.12 9.67 5.01
C ALA A 113 -5.61 10.76 4.05
N VAL A 114 -5.87 10.35 2.81
CA VAL A 114 -6.39 11.23 1.75
C VAL A 114 -7.73 10.68 1.29
N ARG A 115 -8.78 11.48 1.39
CA ARG A 115 -10.06 11.18 0.74
C ARG A 115 -10.06 11.79 -0.65
N VAL A 116 -10.07 10.93 -1.67
CA VAL A 116 -10.11 11.34 -3.07
C VAL A 116 -11.57 11.54 -3.50
N ARG A 117 -12.00 12.80 -3.59
CA ARG A 117 -13.30 13.25 -4.13
C ARG A 117 -13.07 14.50 -4.96
N VAL A 118 -14.16 15.09 -5.49
CA VAL A 118 -14.13 16.48 -6.00
C VAL A 118 -13.79 17.39 -4.82
N GLY A 119 -12.52 17.91 -4.79
CA GLY A 119 -11.93 18.55 -3.60
C GLY A 119 -11.32 17.51 -2.65
N PRO A 120 -10.09 17.04 -2.92
CA PRO A 120 -9.43 16.05 -2.06
C PRO A 120 -9.24 16.63 -0.65
N GLN A 121 -9.56 15.82 0.37
CA GLN A 121 -9.38 16.17 1.78
C GLN A 121 -8.26 15.34 2.37
N VAL A 122 -7.38 16.00 3.09
CA VAL A 122 -6.28 15.39 3.80
C VAL A 122 -6.61 15.32 5.28
N PHE A 123 -6.33 14.18 5.88
CA PHE A 123 -6.40 13.96 7.31
C PHE A 123 -4.98 13.67 7.80
N PRO A 124 -4.34 14.63 8.49
CA PRO A 124 -3.02 14.42 9.05
C PRO A 124 -3.01 13.23 10.00
N GLY A 125 -2.03 12.37 9.83
CA GLY A 125 -1.86 11.20 10.67
C GLY A 125 -0.64 11.30 11.56
N ALA A 126 0.13 10.22 11.67
CA ALA A 126 1.27 10.10 12.57
C ALA A 126 2.59 10.02 11.82
N SER A 127 3.66 10.41 12.48
CA SER A 127 5.04 10.13 12.03
C SER A 127 5.69 9.12 12.97
N ILE A 128 6.56 8.30 12.40
CA ILE A 128 7.35 7.33 13.16
C ILE A 128 8.78 7.32 12.66
N ALA A 129 9.75 7.36 13.60
CA ALA A 129 11.16 7.26 13.25
C ALA A 129 11.46 5.89 12.62
N LYS A 130 12.33 5.89 11.61
CA LYS A 130 12.86 4.66 11.02
C LYS A 130 13.62 3.84 12.05
N LEU A 131 13.61 2.53 11.87
CA LEU A 131 14.46 1.64 12.63
C LEU A 131 15.93 1.90 12.29
N ASP A 132 16.69 2.30 13.28
CA ASP A 132 18.15 2.33 13.26
C ASP A 132 18.66 1.27 14.22
N VAL A 133 19.25 0.21 13.68
CA VAL A 133 19.69 -0.95 14.49
C VAL A 133 20.76 -0.55 15.50
N ALA A 134 21.70 0.31 15.10
CA ALA A 134 22.77 0.75 15.99
C ALA A 134 22.27 1.60 17.16
N ARG A 135 21.32 2.49 16.88
CA ARG A 135 20.70 3.37 17.89
C ARG A 135 19.69 2.62 18.77
N ASP A 136 18.86 1.78 18.14
CA ASP A 136 17.69 1.20 18.79
C ASP A 136 17.98 -0.14 19.48
N PHE A 137 19.02 -0.85 19.02
CA PHE A 137 19.50 -2.12 19.56
C PHE A 137 21.03 -2.16 19.72
N PRO A 138 21.64 -1.27 20.53
CA PRO A 138 23.10 -1.16 20.65
C PRO A 138 23.77 -2.43 21.19
N TRP A 139 22.98 -3.32 21.80
CA TRP A 139 23.43 -4.59 22.34
C TRP A 139 23.41 -5.74 21.30
N LEU A 140 22.88 -5.47 20.09
CA LEU A 140 22.72 -6.51 19.07
C LEU A 140 24.01 -6.66 18.26
N GLU A 141 24.70 -7.78 18.47
CA GLU A 141 25.91 -8.12 17.72
C GLU A 141 25.57 -8.47 16.27
N GLN A 142 26.39 -7.98 15.33
CA GLN A 142 26.30 -8.34 13.93
C GLN A 142 26.60 -9.82 13.75
N GLY A 143 25.83 -10.50 12.88
CA GLY A 143 26.00 -11.95 12.62
C GLY A 143 25.17 -12.87 13.52
N THR A 144 24.46 -12.34 14.52
CA THR A 144 23.49 -13.10 15.32
C THR A 144 22.25 -13.49 14.50
N HIS A 145 21.49 -14.46 14.97
CA HIS A 145 20.22 -14.83 14.33
C HIS A 145 19.24 -13.66 14.28
N GLN A 146 19.14 -12.89 15.37
CA GLN A 146 18.27 -11.72 15.48
C GLN A 146 18.65 -10.63 14.46
N ALA A 147 19.94 -10.35 14.29
CA ALA A 147 20.40 -9.38 13.29
C ALA A 147 20.02 -9.83 11.87
N ARG A 148 20.21 -11.11 11.54
CA ARG A 148 19.81 -11.67 10.24
C ARG A 148 18.30 -11.64 10.02
N ASP A 149 17.50 -11.85 11.06
CA ASP A 149 16.05 -11.80 10.95
C ASP A 149 15.55 -10.38 10.74
N ILE A 150 16.18 -9.37 11.37
CA ILE A 150 15.89 -7.96 11.10
C ILE A 150 16.19 -7.63 9.63
N GLU A 151 17.35 -8.03 9.09
CA GLU A 151 17.69 -7.78 7.69
C GLU A 151 16.77 -8.52 6.72
N ARG A 152 16.38 -9.75 7.04
CA ARG A 152 15.39 -10.51 6.26
C ARG A 152 14.03 -9.81 6.27
N PHE A 153 13.60 -9.29 7.41
CA PHE A 153 12.34 -8.56 7.54
C PHE A 153 12.41 -7.19 6.87
N ARG A 154 13.57 -6.52 6.90
CA ARG A 154 13.84 -5.28 6.15
C ARG A 154 13.65 -5.51 4.66
N TRP A 155 14.28 -6.55 4.14
CA TRP A 155 14.11 -6.94 2.74
C TRP A 155 12.66 -7.29 2.40
N PHE A 156 11.97 -8.04 3.27
CA PHE A 156 10.57 -8.43 3.07
C PHE A 156 9.61 -7.23 3.09
N SER A 157 9.79 -6.30 4.02
CA SER A 157 8.94 -5.12 4.20
C SER A 157 9.27 -3.95 3.28
N ASP A 158 10.27 -4.12 2.37
CA ASP A 158 10.75 -3.04 1.50
C ASP A 158 11.24 -1.83 2.32
N ASP A 159 11.99 -2.10 3.39
CA ASP A 159 12.55 -1.17 4.37
C ASP A 159 11.52 -0.36 5.20
N TYR A 160 10.23 -0.72 5.14
CA TYR A 160 9.22 -0.10 6.01
C TYR A 160 9.30 -0.65 7.43
N LEU A 161 10.37 -0.28 8.16
CA LEU A 161 10.63 -0.71 9.53
C LEU A 161 10.61 0.44 10.52
N ALA A 162 9.87 0.24 11.62
CA ALA A 162 9.81 1.16 12.74
C ALA A 162 9.52 0.42 14.04
N ILE A 163 9.90 1.00 15.18
CA ILE A 163 9.68 0.38 16.49
C ILE A 163 8.33 0.80 17.05
N THR A 164 7.43 -0.15 17.25
CA THR A 164 6.06 0.08 17.75
C THR A 164 6.01 0.70 19.15
N ARG A 165 6.99 0.40 20.03
CA ARG A 165 7.04 0.94 21.38
C ARG A 165 7.15 2.48 21.43
N LYS A 166 7.70 3.10 20.39
CA LYS A 166 7.81 4.57 20.29
C LYS A 166 6.47 5.24 19.96
N LEU A 167 5.47 4.48 19.53
CA LEU A 167 4.10 4.97 19.26
C LEU A 167 3.18 4.95 20.47
N GLY A 168 3.63 4.51 21.64
CA GLY A 168 2.79 4.32 22.81
C GLY A 168 1.76 3.20 22.67
N LEU A 169 1.82 2.44 21.59
CA LEU A 169 0.97 1.27 21.40
C LEU A 169 1.46 0.16 22.33
N LYS A 170 0.61 -0.28 23.25
CA LYS A 170 0.88 -1.51 24.02
C LYS A 170 0.99 -2.66 23.02
N ALA A 171 2.08 -3.43 23.11
CA ALA A 171 2.15 -4.70 22.40
C ALA A 171 0.97 -5.58 22.83
N PRO A 172 0.39 -6.38 21.92
CA PRO A 172 -0.66 -7.32 22.25
C PRO A 172 -0.19 -8.35 23.29
#